data_343fd2c13610cba1d9913e6c9ed6eb3a
#
_entry.id   343fd2c13610cba1d9913e6c9ed6eb3a
#
_cell.length_a   1.000
_cell.length_b   1.000
_cell.length_c   1.000
_cell.angle_alpha   90.00
_cell.angle_beta   90.00
_cell.angle_gamma   90.00
#
_symmetry.space_group_name_H-M   'P 1'
#
loop_
_entity.id
_entity.type
_entity.pdbx_description
1 polymer ?
#
loop_
_entity_poly.entity_id
_entity_poly.type
_entity_poly.pdbx_seq_one_letter_code
_entity_poly.pdbx_strand_id
1 'polypeptide(L)'
;MKSAFKIFILVLILGISAALLLSSDIFNIKNIYVTGNKTVPKNEIILLSNIQYNQNIFRLNRKKIIKNILHHPKIKAVRMKRVLPSSIALDIIEREGVALIPYLGSYITIDEESVILEVISLDYNLDLPVIQGITFSDFKLGEELISDNKEKLSIVMNILKYLKSVEMTEMVETINVEDTSNIVINSKSNVLFYLGNNNLDYKIRMAKSILDDLNEKMETGIVDMRHEGSPIFKRD
;
A
#
# COMPACT_ATOMS: atom_id res chain seq x y z
N MET A 1 3.37 34.20 54.62
CA MET A 1 4.63 33.55 54.22
C MET A 1 4.73 32.08 54.65
N LYS A 2 4.48 31.71 55.91
CA LYS A 2 4.62 30.32 56.39
C LYS A 2 3.70 29.30 55.71
N SER A 3 2.48 29.69 55.29
CA SER A 3 1.54 28.81 54.60
C SER A 3 1.96 28.53 53.15
N ALA A 4 2.41 29.55 52.39
CA ALA A 4 2.89 29.39 51.01
C ALA A 4 4.13 28.49 50.91
N PHE A 5 5.02 28.61 51.89
CA PHE A 5 6.21 27.74 52.02
C PHE A 5 5.84 26.27 52.25
N LYS A 6 4.85 26.00 53.12
CA LYS A 6 4.36 24.63 53.37
C LYS A 6 3.74 24.04 52.12
N ILE A 7 2.94 24.80 51.38
CA ILE A 7 2.33 24.37 50.12
C ILE A 7 3.43 24.07 49.07
N PHE A 8 4.45 24.91 48.96
CA PHE A 8 5.58 24.68 48.09
C PHE A 8 6.32 23.37 48.39
N ILE A 9 6.62 23.11 49.68
CA ILE A 9 7.25 21.85 50.09
C ILE A 9 6.37 20.65 49.76
N LEU A 10 5.05 20.72 49.99
CA LEU A 10 4.13 19.66 49.66
C LEU A 10 4.12 19.34 48.15
N VAL A 11 4.04 20.36 47.33
CA VAL A 11 4.08 20.20 45.84
C VAL A 11 5.42 19.59 45.42
N LEU A 12 6.52 20.02 46.02
CA LEU A 12 7.85 19.47 45.75
C LEU A 12 7.94 17.97 46.08
N ILE A 13 7.46 17.58 47.26
CA ILE A 13 7.43 16.17 47.70
C ILE A 13 6.55 15.33 46.78
N LEU A 14 5.36 15.83 46.44
CA LEU A 14 4.48 15.14 45.49
C LEU A 14 5.14 14.98 44.10
N GLY A 15 5.83 16.01 43.62
CA GLY A 15 6.56 15.97 42.36
C GLY A 15 7.69 14.93 42.34
N ILE A 16 8.49 14.90 43.42
CA ILE A 16 9.57 13.91 43.58
C ILE A 16 8.99 12.50 43.67
N SER A 17 7.93 12.29 44.49
CA SER A 17 7.28 10.99 44.63
C SER A 17 6.71 10.49 43.32
N ALA A 18 6.05 11.35 42.54
CA ALA A 18 5.55 11.03 41.22
C ALA A 18 6.70 10.68 40.20
N ALA A 19 7.81 11.43 40.23
CA ALA A 19 8.97 11.15 39.37
C ALA A 19 9.61 9.79 39.74
N LEU A 20 9.74 9.46 41.02
CA LEU A 20 10.24 8.15 41.46
C LEU A 20 9.30 7.01 41.05
N LEU A 21 7.99 7.19 41.18
CA LEU A 21 6.99 6.22 40.77
C LEU A 21 7.07 5.97 39.26
N LEU A 22 7.08 7.04 38.44
CA LEU A 22 7.16 6.93 36.98
C LEU A 22 8.48 6.32 36.49
N SER A 23 9.53 6.40 37.29
CA SER A 23 10.84 5.80 36.99
C SER A 23 10.96 4.36 37.48
N SER A 24 9.96 3.81 38.16
CA SER A 24 9.99 2.46 38.69
C SER A 24 9.90 1.39 37.62
N ASP A 25 10.40 0.18 37.91
CA ASP A 25 10.40 -0.99 37.01
C ASP A 25 8.99 -1.50 36.65
N ILE A 26 7.95 -1.04 37.36
CA ILE A 26 6.55 -1.33 37.01
C ILE A 26 6.22 -0.83 35.60
N PHE A 27 6.85 0.26 35.20
CA PHE A 27 6.65 0.89 33.89
C PHE A 27 7.68 0.44 32.85
N ASN A 28 8.49 -0.56 33.12
CA ASN A 28 9.39 -1.15 32.16
C ASN A 28 8.61 -2.06 31.19
N ILE A 29 8.92 -1.97 29.89
CA ILE A 29 8.23 -2.68 28.82
C ILE A 29 8.46 -4.18 28.95
N LYS A 30 7.38 -4.94 29.11
CA LYS A 30 7.35 -6.40 29.17
C LYS A 30 6.74 -7.01 27.92
N ASN A 31 5.77 -6.31 27.29
CA ASN A 31 5.06 -6.83 26.12
C ASN A 31 4.99 -5.80 25.01
N ILE A 32 5.14 -6.29 23.76
CA ILE A 32 4.92 -5.52 22.54
C ILE A 32 3.88 -6.28 21.71
N TYR A 33 2.71 -5.68 21.54
CA TYR A 33 1.64 -6.22 20.71
C TYR A 33 1.70 -5.56 19.33
N VAL A 34 1.69 -6.38 18.29
CA VAL A 34 1.61 -5.93 16.89
C VAL A 34 0.32 -6.48 16.30
N THR A 35 -0.47 -5.61 15.71
CA THR A 35 -1.76 -5.92 15.07
C THR A 35 -1.84 -5.28 13.70
N GLY A 36 -2.70 -5.82 12.83
CA GLY A 36 -2.93 -5.28 11.48
C GLY A 36 -1.89 -5.67 10.42
N ASN A 37 -0.81 -6.35 10.82
CA ASN A 37 0.16 -6.90 9.88
C ASN A 37 -0.39 -8.18 9.20
N LYS A 38 -0.11 -8.33 7.90
CA LYS A 38 -0.51 -9.46 7.04
C LYS A 38 0.71 -10.17 6.47
N THR A 39 1.55 -9.43 5.75
CA THR A 39 2.72 -9.93 5.02
C THR A 39 4.04 -9.68 5.75
N VAL A 40 4.13 -8.59 6.51
CA VAL A 40 5.34 -8.25 7.27
C VAL A 40 5.32 -8.97 8.61
N PRO A 41 6.33 -9.80 8.93
CA PRO A 41 6.37 -10.56 10.16
C PRO A 41 6.40 -9.66 11.40
N LYS A 42 5.66 -10.05 12.44
CA LYS A 42 5.61 -9.33 13.71
C LYS A 42 7.01 -9.05 14.29
N ASN A 43 7.90 -10.03 14.23
CA ASN A 43 9.25 -9.90 14.78
C ASN A 43 10.07 -8.86 14.04
N GLU A 44 9.88 -8.73 12.73
CA GLU A 44 10.53 -7.71 11.91
C GLU A 44 10.04 -6.30 12.30
N ILE A 45 8.74 -6.12 12.49
CA ILE A 45 8.17 -4.84 12.95
C ILE A 45 8.72 -4.44 14.31
N ILE A 46 8.83 -5.40 15.24
CA ILE A 46 9.42 -5.16 16.56
C ILE A 46 10.89 -4.74 16.42
N LEU A 47 11.66 -5.43 15.58
CA LEU A 47 13.07 -5.10 15.32
C LEU A 47 13.20 -3.68 14.73
N LEU A 48 12.42 -3.35 13.70
CA LEU A 48 12.40 -2.02 13.09
C LEU A 48 12.03 -0.93 14.10
N SER A 49 11.12 -1.20 15.02
CA SER A 49 10.70 -0.24 16.05
C SER A 49 11.86 0.20 16.94
N ASN A 50 12.89 -0.65 17.08
CA ASN A 50 14.01 -0.49 18.00
C ASN A 50 13.56 -0.26 19.47
N ILE A 51 12.40 -0.83 19.84
CA ILE A 51 11.90 -0.82 21.22
C ILE A 51 12.61 -1.95 21.98
N GLN A 52 13.27 -1.59 23.08
CA GLN A 52 13.94 -2.57 23.93
C GLN A 52 13.03 -3.01 25.09
N TYR A 53 13.01 -4.30 25.40
CA TYR A 53 12.40 -4.81 26.61
C TYR A 53 13.12 -4.24 27.84
N ASN A 54 12.44 -4.14 28.95
CA ASN A 54 12.93 -3.55 30.19
C ASN A 54 13.28 -2.04 30.14
N GLN A 55 13.03 -1.37 29.02
CA GLN A 55 13.12 0.09 28.94
C GLN A 55 11.85 0.73 29.50
N ASN A 56 11.99 1.82 30.22
CA ASN A 56 10.83 2.56 30.77
C ASN A 56 9.94 3.13 29.65
N ILE A 57 8.63 2.85 29.73
CA ILE A 57 7.63 3.17 28.70
C ILE A 57 7.50 4.68 28.43
N PHE A 58 7.77 5.53 29.44
CA PHE A 58 7.67 6.99 29.32
C PHE A 58 8.88 7.61 28.61
N ARG A 59 10.03 6.91 28.58
CA ARG A 59 11.25 7.36 27.89
C ARG A 59 11.26 7.08 26.38
N LEU A 60 10.23 6.38 25.86
CA LEU A 60 10.13 6.09 24.43
C LEU A 60 9.90 7.34 23.59
N ASN A 61 10.68 7.48 22.54
CA ASN A 61 10.45 8.49 21.51
C ASN A 61 9.50 7.95 20.43
N ARG A 62 8.20 8.24 20.58
CA ARG A 62 7.16 7.78 19.66
C ARG A 62 7.43 8.17 18.21
N LYS A 63 7.89 9.39 17.95
CA LYS A 63 8.15 9.87 16.57
C LYS A 63 9.25 9.04 15.91
N LYS A 64 10.34 8.76 16.64
CA LYS A 64 11.46 7.94 16.13
C LYS A 64 11.01 6.51 15.86
N ILE A 65 10.24 5.89 16.75
CA ILE A 65 9.73 4.53 16.58
C ILE A 65 8.87 4.43 15.32
N ILE A 66 7.88 5.32 15.17
CA ILE A 66 7.00 5.35 14.00
C ILE A 66 7.83 5.56 12.72
N LYS A 67 8.75 6.51 12.72
CA LYS A 67 9.63 6.77 11.56
C LYS A 67 10.43 5.52 11.18
N ASN A 68 11.01 4.83 12.15
CA ASN A 68 11.79 3.63 11.90
C ASN A 68 10.95 2.53 11.23
N ILE A 69 9.73 2.29 11.71
CA ILE A 69 8.83 1.28 11.15
C ILE A 69 8.39 1.67 9.74
N LEU A 70 8.11 2.96 9.50
CA LEU A 70 7.71 3.49 8.17
C LEU A 70 8.83 3.44 7.11
N HIS A 71 10.07 3.11 7.48
CA HIS A 71 11.12 2.85 6.48
C HIS A 71 10.91 1.52 5.74
N HIS A 72 10.06 0.62 6.25
CA HIS A 72 9.74 -0.60 5.54
C HIS A 72 8.77 -0.31 4.39
N PRO A 73 9.10 -0.68 3.13
CA PRO A 73 8.33 -0.31 1.92
C PRO A 73 6.87 -0.72 1.99
N LYS A 74 6.58 -1.89 2.58
CA LYS A 74 5.21 -2.44 2.68
C LYS A 74 4.40 -1.85 3.83
N ILE A 75 4.92 -0.89 4.61
CA ILE A 75 4.15 -0.29 5.72
C ILE A 75 3.66 1.11 5.33
N LYS A 76 2.33 1.27 5.25
CA LYS A 76 1.65 2.53 4.91
C LYS A 76 1.51 3.44 6.12
N ALA A 77 1.13 2.89 7.28
CA ALA A 77 0.92 3.68 8.48
C ALA A 77 1.15 2.86 9.75
N VAL A 78 1.51 3.56 10.82
CA VAL A 78 1.74 2.99 12.15
C VAL A 78 1.05 3.83 13.22
N ARG A 79 0.28 3.17 14.04
CA ARG A 79 -0.34 3.76 15.21
C ARG A 79 0.24 3.12 16.47
N MET A 80 0.94 3.90 17.30
CA MET A 80 1.53 3.42 18.55
C MET A 80 0.72 3.89 19.75
N LYS A 81 0.39 2.97 20.66
CA LYS A 81 -0.27 3.26 21.94
C LYS A 81 0.52 2.66 23.09
N ARG A 82 0.60 3.40 24.23
CA ARG A 82 1.08 2.85 25.49
C ARG A 82 -0.09 2.19 26.20
N VAL A 83 0.08 0.92 26.55
CA VAL A 83 -0.87 0.14 27.35
C VAL A 83 -0.25 -0.06 28.72
N LEU A 84 -0.56 0.87 29.62
CA LEU A 84 0.01 0.88 30.96
C LEU A 84 -0.36 -0.39 31.73
N PRO A 85 0.51 -0.84 32.68
CA PRO A 85 1.77 -0.19 33.07
C PRO A 85 2.97 -0.49 32.16
N SER A 86 3.01 -1.62 31.42
CA SER A 86 4.26 -2.20 30.91
C SER A 86 4.14 -2.74 29.47
N SER A 87 3.17 -2.27 28.68
CA SER A 87 2.94 -2.80 27.32
C SER A 87 2.87 -1.69 26.28
N ILE A 88 3.29 -2.02 25.06
CA ILE A 88 3.15 -1.19 23.86
C ILE A 88 2.27 -1.93 22.85
N ALA A 89 1.33 -1.21 22.24
CA ALA A 89 0.57 -1.68 21.09
C ALA A 89 1.00 -0.91 19.83
N LEU A 90 1.37 -1.65 18.79
CA LEU A 90 1.68 -1.17 17.45
C LEU A 90 0.60 -1.68 16.52
N ASP A 91 -0.20 -0.76 15.98
CA ASP A 91 -1.25 -1.04 15.02
C ASP A 91 -0.74 -0.62 13.64
N ILE A 92 -0.61 -1.59 12.75
CA ILE A 92 0.06 -1.47 11.45
C ILE A 92 -0.99 -1.46 10.35
N ILE A 93 -0.79 -0.60 9.37
CA ILE A 93 -1.50 -0.65 8.10
C ILE A 93 -0.46 -0.93 7.03
N GLU A 94 -0.58 -2.08 6.37
CA GLU A 94 0.30 -2.43 5.26
C GLU A 94 -0.20 -1.84 3.94
N ARG A 95 0.73 -1.60 3.01
CA ARG A 95 0.44 -1.29 1.61
C ARG A 95 0.08 -2.57 0.88
N GLU A 96 -0.87 -2.49 -0.03
CA GLU A 96 -1.27 -3.60 -0.89
C GLU A 96 -0.79 -3.31 -2.32
N GLY A 97 -0.11 -4.27 -2.95
CA GLY A 97 0.25 -4.17 -4.35
C GLY A 97 -0.99 -4.16 -5.24
N VAL A 98 -0.99 -3.32 -6.27
CA VAL A 98 -2.12 -3.20 -7.21
C VAL A 98 -1.72 -3.47 -8.66
N ALA A 99 -0.42 -3.40 -8.99
CA ALA A 99 0.08 -3.67 -10.33
C ALA A 99 1.57 -4.03 -10.34
N LEU A 100 1.99 -4.63 -11.44
CA LEU A 100 3.37 -5.01 -11.73
C LEU A 100 3.89 -4.18 -12.90
N ILE A 101 5.12 -3.69 -12.80
CA ILE A 101 5.80 -2.97 -13.89
C ILE A 101 7.06 -3.74 -14.25
N PRO A 102 7.28 -4.12 -15.52
CA PRO A 102 8.48 -4.83 -15.96
C PRO A 102 9.75 -4.00 -15.72
N TYR A 103 10.79 -4.63 -15.18
CA TYR A 103 12.08 -4.00 -14.95
C TYR A 103 13.23 -5.02 -15.03
N LEU A 104 14.10 -4.91 -16.03
CA LEU A 104 15.35 -5.68 -16.19
C LEU A 104 15.21 -7.19 -15.89
N GLY A 105 14.20 -7.86 -16.45
CA GLY A 105 13.97 -9.29 -16.22
C GLY A 105 13.34 -9.62 -14.87
N SER A 106 12.70 -8.66 -14.25
CA SER A 106 11.93 -8.75 -13.00
C SER A 106 10.68 -7.91 -13.10
N TYR A 107 9.86 -7.91 -12.07
CA TYR A 107 8.75 -6.98 -11.89
C TYR A 107 8.95 -6.12 -10.65
N ILE A 108 8.56 -4.86 -10.74
CA ILE A 108 8.37 -3.97 -9.59
C ILE A 108 6.89 -3.98 -9.23
N THR A 109 6.58 -4.19 -7.96
CA THR A 109 5.21 -4.08 -7.45
C THR A 109 4.98 -2.66 -6.94
N ILE A 110 3.87 -2.05 -7.37
CA ILE A 110 3.43 -0.72 -6.89
C ILE A 110 2.07 -0.82 -6.20
N ASP A 111 1.82 0.12 -5.26
CA ASP A 111 0.52 0.29 -4.61
C ASP A 111 -0.36 1.35 -5.28
N GLU A 112 -1.53 1.62 -4.67
CA GLU A 112 -2.51 2.62 -5.15
C GLU A 112 -2.01 4.09 -5.14
N GLU A 113 -0.91 4.37 -4.45
CA GLU A 113 -0.22 5.66 -4.39
C GLU A 113 1.03 5.67 -5.29
N SER A 114 1.19 4.68 -6.18
CA SER A 114 2.40 4.43 -6.99
C SER A 114 3.69 4.25 -6.18
N VAL A 115 3.61 3.90 -4.91
CA VAL A 115 4.78 3.59 -4.08
C VAL A 115 5.30 2.20 -4.41
N ILE A 116 6.62 2.08 -4.58
CA ILE A 116 7.30 0.83 -4.92
C ILE A 116 7.46 -0.01 -3.67
N LEU A 117 6.89 -1.22 -3.68
CA LEU A 117 6.84 -2.11 -2.53
C LEU A 117 8.00 -3.11 -2.51
N GLU A 118 8.25 -3.76 -3.63
CA GLU A 118 9.26 -4.80 -3.79
C GLU A 118 9.60 -5.04 -5.26
N VAL A 119 10.72 -5.75 -5.47
CA VAL A 119 11.10 -6.31 -6.77
C VAL A 119 10.93 -7.82 -6.68
N ILE A 120 10.22 -8.40 -7.64
CA ILE A 120 9.95 -9.85 -7.68
C ILE A 120 10.46 -10.45 -8.99
N SER A 121 10.83 -11.73 -8.97
CA SER A 121 11.24 -12.45 -10.18
C SER A 121 10.05 -12.71 -11.11
N LEU A 122 10.32 -12.94 -12.40
CA LEU A 122 9.29 -13.26 -13.39
C LEU A 122 8.52 -14.55 -13.08
N ASP A 123 9.15 -15.50 -12.38
CA ASP A 123 8.54 -16.78 -12.01
C ASP A 123 7.56 -16.66 -10.83
N TYR A 124 7.49 -15.48 -10.21
CA TYR A 124 6.61 -15.23 -9.07
C TYR A 124 5.22 -14.85 -9.56
N ASN A 125 4.26 -15.73 -9.36
CA ASN A 125 2.88 -15.50 -9.78
C ASN A 125 2.13 -14.66 -8.72
N LEU A 126 2.04 -13.34 -8.97
CA LEU A 126 1.09 -12.47 -8.30
C LEU A 126 -0.12 -12.26 -9.21
N ASP A 127 -1.32 -12.41 -8.67
CA ASP A 127 -2.57 -12.16 -9.39
C ASP A 127 -2.84 -10.65 -9.60
N LEU A 128 -1.80 -9.93 -10.09
CA LEU A 128 -1.85 -8.49 -10.35
C LEU A 128 -1.63 -8.20 -11.84
N PRO A 129 -2.29 -7.18 -12.41
CA PRO A 129 -2.10 -6.78 -13.79
C PRO A 129 -0.67 -6.27 -14.04
N VAL A 130 -0.10 -6.65 -15.19
CA VAL A 130 1.20 -6.15 -15.66
C VAL A 130 0.98 -4.90 -16.50
N ILE A 131 1.64 -3.80 -16.13
CA ILE A 131 1.56 -2.54 -16.84
C ILE A 131 2.69 -2.44 -17.86
N GLN A 132 2.33 -2.25 -19.13
CA GLN A 132 3.27 -2.05 -20.25
C GLN A 132 3.26 -0.60 -20.70
N GLY A 133 4.43 -0.08 -21.12
CA GLY A 133 4.57 1.29 -21.64
C GLY A 133 4.92 2.34 -20.60
N ILE A 134 5.18 1.97 -19.33
CA ILE A 134 5.77 2.84 -18.32
C ILE A 134 7.29 2.67 -18.36
N THR A 135 8.00 3.80 -18.46
CA THR A 135 9.46 3.87 -18.38
C THR A 135 9.89 4.74 -17.22
N PHE A 136 11.01 4.39 -16.61
CA PHE A 136 11.64 5.13 -15.51
C PHE A 136 13.14 4.77 -15.48
N SER A 137 13.96 5.69 -15.01
CA SER A 137 15.43 5.53 -15.02
C SER A 137 15.97 4.95 -13.72
N ASP A 138 15.37 5.27 -12.57
CA ASP A 138 15.80 4.84 -11.24
C ASP A 138 14.60 4.74 -10.30
N PHE A 139 14.75 3.96 -9.22
CA PHE A 139 13.72 3.82 -8.21
C PHE A 139 14.30 3.48 -6.84
N LYS A 140 13.50 3.69 -5.81
CA LYS A 140 13.82 3.27 -4.45
C LYS A 140 12.60 2.67 -3.77
N LEU A 141 12.81 1.55 -3.08
CA LEU A 141 11.75 0.88 -2.32
C LEU A 141 11.18 1.81 -1.24
N GLY A 142 9.86 1.85 -1.14
CA GLY A 142 9.13 2.70 -0.20
C GLY A 142 8.95 4.15 -0.65
N GLU A 143 9.43 4.51 -1.84
CA GLU A 143 9.22 5.83 -2.45
C GLU A 143 8.29 5.74 -3.65
N GLU A 144 7.66 6.86 -4.02
CA GLU A 144 6.79 6.96 -5.19
C GLU A 144 7.59 6.76 -6.49
N LEU A 145 7.04 6.01 -7.42
CA LEU A 145 7.63 5.79 -8.74
C LEU A 145 7.67 7.09 -9.54
N ILE A 146 8.86 7.51 -9.91
CA ILE A 146 9.07 8.66 -10.79
C ILE A 146 9.17 8.15 -12.22
N SER A 147 8.05 8.19 -12.94
CA SER A 147 8.02 7.84 -14.37
C SER A 147 8.59 8.98 -15.22
N ASP A 148 9.26 8.62 -16.33
CA ASP A 148 9.70 9.56 -17.36
C ASP A 148 8.50 10.30 -18.01
N ASN A 149 7.32 9.69 -17.96
CA ASN A 149 6.05 10.26 -18.43
C ASN A 149 4.99 10.21 -17.32
N LYS A 150 4.81 11.33 -16.61
CA LYS A 150 3.83 11.46 -15.52
C LYS A 150 2.38 11.28 -15.97
N GLU A 151 2.06 11.68 -17.20
CA GLU A 151 0.71 11.55 -17.75
C GLU A 151 0.35 10.07 -17.91
N LYS A 152 1.24 9.25 -18.47
CA LYS A 152 1.04 7.80 -18.59
C LYS A 152 0.81 7.15 -17.22
N LEU A 153 1.62 7.49 -16.23
CA LEU A 153 1.47 6.95 -14.87
C LEU A 153 0.11 7.35 -14.28
N SER A 154 -0.31 8.60 -14.44
CA SER A 154 -1.62 9.08 -13.98
C SER A 154 -2.78 8.32 -14.66
N ILE A 155 -2.69 8.05 -15.95
CA ILE A 155 -3.69 7.27 -16.69
C ILE A 155 -3.77 5.85 -16.12
N VAL A 156 -2.62 5.19 -15.90
CA VAL A 156 -2.56 3.85 -15.30
C VAL A 156 -3.21 3.81 -13.93
N MET A 157 -2.87 4.75 -13.04
CA MET A 157 -3.45 4.81 -11.70
C MET A 157 -4.98 5.00 -11.73
N ASN A 158 -5.49 5.79 -12.68
CA ASN A 158 -6.93 5.92 -12.87
C ASN A 158 -7.58 4.62 -13.38
N ILE A 159 -6.94 3.93 -14.34
CA ILE A 159 -7.43 2.63 -14.83
C ILE A 159 -7.49 1.62 -13.68
N LEU A 160 -6.42 1.48 -12.89
CA LEU A 160 -6.38 0.57 -11.75
C LEU A 160 -7.49 0.87 -10.73
N LYS A 161 -7.75 2.16 -10.46
CA LYS A 161 -8.86 2.59 -9.60
C LYS A 161 -10.22 2.18 -10.19
N TYR A 162 -10.43 2.35 -11.49
CA TYR A 162 -11.68 1.94 -12.16
C TYR A 162 -11.84 0.43 -12.15
N LEU A 163 -10.80 -0.34 -12.45
CA LEU A 163 -10.82 -1.81 -12.39
C LEU A 163 -11.17 -2.31 -10.98
N LYS A 164 -10.59 -1.70 -9.95
CA LYS A 164 -10.90 -2.01 -8.54
C LYS A 164 -12.38 -1.72 -8.22
N SER A 165 -12.92 -0.62 -8.73
CA SER A 165 -14.31 -0.20 -8.46
C SER A 165 -15.37 -1.13 -9.05
N VAL A 166 -15.01 -1.92 -10.07
CA VAL A 166 -15.87 -2.92 -10.74
C VAL A 166 -15.44 -4.37 -10.49
N GLU A 167 -14.52 -4.59 -9.55
CA GLU A 167 -14.00 -5.92 -9.19
C GLU A 167 -13.43 -6.69 -10.39
N MET A 168 -12.74 -5.96 -11.29
CA MET A 168 -12.16 -6.53 -12.52
C MET A 168 -10.64 -6.74 -12.42
N THR A 169 -9.99 -6.25 -11.37
CA THR A 169 -8.51 -6.24 -11.24
C THR A 169 -7.91 -7.64 -11.42
N GLU A 170 -8.47 -8.65 -10.76
CA GLU A 170 -7.98 -10.03 -10.80
C GLU A 170 -8.24 -10.74 -12.15
N MET A 171 -9.12 -10.17 -12.97
CA MET A 171 -9.46 -10.70 -14.31
C MET A 171 -8.54 -10.16 -15.41
N VAL A 172 -7.74 -9.12 -15.10
CA VAL A 172 -6.83 -8.47 -16.05
C VAL A 172 -5.45 -9.09 -15.96
N GLU A 173 -4.88 -9.41 -17.11
CA GLU A 173 -3.51 -9.88 -17.26
C GLU A 173 -2.54 -8.72 -17.54
N THR A 174 -2.85 -7.90 -18.55
CA THR A 174 -1.99 -6.77 -18.92
C THR A 174 -2.78 -5.51 -19.22
N ILE A 175 -2.16 -4.36 -18.94
CA ILE A 175 -2.64 -3.03 -19.33
C ILE A 175 -1.52 -2.36 -20.13
N ASN A 176 -1.76 -2.11 -21.42
CA ASN A 176 -0.80 -1.46 -22.29
C ASN A 176 -1.15 0.02 -22.48
N VAL A 177 -0.20 0.89 -22.12
CA VAL A 177 -0.27 2.35 -22.27
C VAL A 177 0.91 2.91 -23.08
N GLU A 178 1.53 2.09 -23.94
CA GLU A 178 2.60 2.58 -24.82
C GLU A 178 2.11 3.74 -25.69
N ASP A 179 0.92 3.58 -26.25
CA ASP A 179 0.18 4.64 -26.92
C ASP A 179 -0.99 5.10 -26.03
N THR A 180 -0.88 6.30 -25.49
CA THR A 180 -1.93 6.88 -24.64
C THR A 180 -3.23 7.18 -25.37
N SER A 181 -3.21 7.24 -26.72
CA SER A 181 -4.40 7.40 -27.54
C SER A 181 -5.14 6.07 -27.75
N ASN A 182 -4.48 4.94 -27.53
CA ASN A 182 -5.00 3.60 -27.81
C ASN A 182 -4.68 2.62 -26.66
N ILE A 183 -5.29 2.82 -25.51
CA ILE A 183 -5.12 1.98 -24.33
C ILE A 183 -5.74 0.61 -24.60
N VAL A 184 -4.99 -0.45 -24.28
CA VAL A 184 -5.41 -1.84 -24.45
C VAL A 184 -5.36 -2.58 -23.13
N ILE A 185 -6.43 -3.31 -22.80
CA ILE A 185 -6.49 -4.22 -21.65
C ILE A 185 -6.63 -5.64 -22.19
N ASN A 186 -5.74 -6.54 -21.77
CA ASN A 186 -5.87 -7.97 -22.00
C ASN A 186 -6.38 -8.66 -20.73
N SER A 187 -7.42 -9.47 -20.85
CA SER A 187 -7.92 -10.29 -19.75
C SER A 187 -7.18 -11.62 -19.67
N LYS A 188 -7.18 -12.27 -18.50
CA LYS A 188 -6.65 -13.62 -18.29
C LYS A 188 -7.39 -14.69 -19.10
N SER A 189 -8.61 -14.40 -19.56
CA SER A 189 -9.40 -15.27 -20.45
C SER A 189 -9.16 -14.99 -21.94
N ASN A 190 -8.06 -14.28 -22.30
CA ASN A 190 -7.69 -13.97 -23.68
C ASN A 190 -8.74 -13.13 -24.44
N VAL A 191 -9.39 -12.18 -23.75
CA VAL A 191 -10.22 -11.16 -24.38
C VAL A 191 -9.47 -9.84 -24.37
N LEU A 192 -9.24 -9.25 -25.56
CA LEU A 192 -8.56 -7.97 -25.77
C LEU A 192 -9.58 -6.83 -25.86
N PHE A 193 -9.44 -5.81 -25.02
CA PHE A 193 -10.25 -4.60 -25.03
C PHE A 193 -9.44 -3.42 -25.57
N TYR A 194 -9.80 -2.86 -26.71
CA TYR A 194 -9.28 -1.61 -27.25
C TYR A 194 -10.14 -0.45 -26.73
N LEU A 195 -9.66 0.26 -25.73
CA LEU A 195 -10.45 1.31 -25.05
C LEU A 195 -10.29 2.69 -25.70
N GLY A 196 -9.14 2.97 -26.37
CA GLY A 196 -8.76 4.35 -26.68
C GLY A 196 -8.42 5.13 -25.42
N ASN A 197 -8.69 6.45 -25.37
CA ASN A 197 -8.28 7.31 -24.26
C ASN A 197 -9.42 8.13 -23.60
N ASN A 198 -10.63 8.07 -24.13
CA ASN A 198 -11.77 8.84 -23.64
C ASN A 198 -12.73 7.96 -22.83
N ASN A 199 -13.43 8.56 -21.85
CA ASN A 199 -14.48 7.91 -21.07
C ASN A 199 -14.09 6.57 -20.45
N LEU A 200 -12.84 6.43 -19.96
CA LEU A 200 -12.27 5.16 -19.47
C LEU A 200 -13.10 4.53 -18.36
N ASP A 201 -13.64 5.33 -17.43
CA ASP A 201 -14.52 4.84 -16.37
C ASP A 201 -15.75 4.09 -16.94
N TYR A 202 -16.44 4.71 -17.88
CA TYR A 202 -17.61 4.09 -18.52
C TYR A 202 -17.23 2.84 -19.32
N LYS A 203 -16.13 2.92 -20.09
CA LYS A 203 -15.66 1.79 -20.91
C LYS A 203 -15.21 0.60 -20.09
N ILE A 204 -14.56 0.82 -18.94
CA ILE A 204 -14.15 -0.25 -18.04
C ILE A 204 -15.37 -0.94 -17.41
N ARG A 205 -16.40 -0.18 -17.00
CA ARG A 205 -17.66 -0.78 -16.52
C ARG A 205 -18.33 -1.66 -17.59
N MET A 206 -18.36 -1.15 -18.81
CA MET A 206 -18.92 -1.89 -19.95
C MET A 206 -18.05 -3.13 -20.28
N ALA A 207 -16.72 -2.99 -20.27
CA ALA A 207 -15.80 -4.10 -20.49
C ALA A 207 -15.99 -5.22 -19.47
N LYS A 208 -16.24 -4.88 -18.19
CA LYS A 208 -16.55 -5.87 -17.15
C LYS A 208 -17.80 -6.68 -17.49
N SER A 209 -18.90 -6.00 -17.88
CA SER A 209 -20.15 -6.69 -18.25
C SER A 209 -19.99 -7.58 -19.48
N ILE A 210 -19.23 -7.10 -20.49
CA ILE A 210 -18.93 -7.90 -21.71
C ILE A 210 -18.04 -9.09 -21.35
N LEU A 211 -17.02 -8.89 -20.51
CA LEU A 211 -16.13 -9.97 -20.11
C LEU A 211 -16.85 -11.07 -19.35
N ASP A 212 -17.80 -10.71 -18.47
CA ASP A 212 -18.62 -11.68 -17.75
C ASP A 212 -19.46 -12.53 -18.72
N ASP A 213 -20.11 -11.89 -19.71
CA ASP A 213 -20.92 -12.56 -20.74
C ASP A 213 -20.06 -13.49 -21.63
N LEU A 214 -18.88 -13.02 -22.04
CA LEU A 214 -17.95 -13.82 -22.86
C LEU A 214 -17.38 -15.01 -22.07
N ASN A 215 -17.07 -14.82 -20.78
CA ASN A 215 -16.59 -15.90 -19.92
C ASN A 215 -17.65 -16.98 -19.72
N GLU A 216 -18.92 -16.60 -19.54
CA GLU A 216 -20.04 -17.58 -19.48
C GLU A 216 -20.18 -18.39 -20.77
N LYS A 217 -19.93 -17.76 -21.92
CA LYS A 217 -20.00 -18.39 -23.25
C LYS A 217 -18.70 -19.09 -23.66
N MET A 218 -17.63 -18.98 -22.86
CA MET A 218 -16.28 -19.48 -23.20
C MET A 218 -15.78 -18.94 -24.54
N GLU A 219 -16.03 -17.66 -24.80
CA GLU A 219 -15.65 -16.98 -26.03
C GLU A 219 -14.42 -16.09 -25.82
N THR A 220 -13.51 -16.09 -26.81
CA THR A 220 -12.32 -15.25 -26.87
C THR A 220 -12.34 -14.34 -28.07
N GLY A 221 -11.57 -13.27 -28.06
CA GLY A 221 -11.48 -12.34 -29.19
C GLY A 221 -11.22 -10.90 -28.81
N ILE A 222 -11.57 -10.00 -29.70
CA ILE A 222 -11.28 -8.58 -29.59
C ILE A 222 -12.57 -7.80 -29.42
N VAL A 223 -12.60 -6.93 -28.42
CA VAL A 223 -13.69 -5.96 -28.17
C VAL A 223 -13.15 -4.55 -28.47
N ASP A 224 -13.59 -3.95 -29.56
CA ASP A 224 -13.20 -2.59 -29.92
C ASP A 224 -14.21 -1.59 -29.40
N MET A 225 -13.76 -0.71 -28.50
CA MET A 225 -14.53 0.33 -27.81
C MET A 225 -13.99 1.73 -28.12
N ARG A 226 -13.14 1.90 -29.13
CA ARG A 226 -12.55 3.20 -29.50
C ARG A 226 -13.54 4.16 -30.11
N HIS A 227 -14.61 3.65 -30.71
CA HIS A 227 -15.64 4.43 -31.38
C HIS A 227 -16.70 4.96 -30.40
N GLU A 228 -17.36 6.04 -30.80
CA GLU A 228 -18.58 6.48 -30.14
C GLU A 228 -19.72 5.57 -30.60
N GLY A 229 -20.26 4.75 -29.73
CA GLY A 229 -21.34 3.81 -30.04
C GLY A 229 -21.24 2.49 -29.31
N SER A 230 -21.89 1.45 -29.84
CA SER A 230 -21.82 0.11 -29.26
C SER A 230 -20.47 -0.54 -29.52
N PRO A 231 -19.90 -1.28 -28.55
CA PRO A 231 -18.69 -2.06 -28.75
C PRO A 231 -18.83 -3.06 -29.89
N ILE A 232 -17.74 -3.25 -30.64
CA ILE A 232 -17.69 -4.22 -31.74
C ILE A 232 -16.89 -5.43 -31.24
N PHE A 233 -17.54 -6.58 -31.15
CA PHE A 233 -16.87 -7.85 -30.83
C PHE A 233 -16.48 -8.59 -32.10
N LYS A 234 -15.24 -9.02 -32.16
CA LYS A 234 -14.70 -9.89 -33.20
C LYS A 234 -14.14 -11.14 -32.54
N ARG A 235 -14.77 -12.26 -32.81
CA ARG A 235 -14.34 -13.58 -32.34
C ARG A 235 -13.05 -14.00 -33.02
N ASP A 236 -12.18 -14.70 -32.31
CA ASP A 236 -10.97 -15.34 -32.84
C ASP A 236 -11.28 -16.48 -33.80
#